data_7eee509b00a93de21562600e327c7367
#
_entry.id   7eee509b00a93de21562600e327c7367
#
_cell.length_a   1.000
_cell.length_b   1.000
_cell.length_c   1.000
_cell.angle_alpha   90.00
_cell.angle_beta   90.00
_cell.angle_gamma   90.00
#
_symmetry.space_group_name_H-M   'P 1'
#
loop_
_entity.id
_entity.type
_entity.pdbx_description
1 polymer ?
#
loop_
_entity_poly.entity_id
_entity_poly.type
_entity_poly.pdbx_seq_one_letter_code
_entity_poly.pdbx_strand_id
1 'polypeptide(L)'
;MISVIIPSYRNPKCLDICLKSALENQTYENEIIVVIDGFVEESQHIIDEYSNRVSFIPLEQNSGMQHALNIGAYNVTNEWMLIVNDDNVFPKDWDTILEKDFQDKLVITPNQIERTPSIFNFVTLNFGGVDDFDFNKYTEEEQNHREDSLTNDGEIFPFIMQKKYYMAVGGFDTIYDSPFICDWDFFLKLEMIGCRFSRSRKLNFYHFGSMSTKNGSEADRFKESEINAVETFKYKWGFQPFRTKENSHYPVGNLIKGIRYE
;
A
#
# COMPACT_ATOMS: atom_id res chain seq x y z
N MET A 1 -16.10 -1.08 10.01
CA MET A 1 -15.66 0.11 9.23
C MET A 1 -14.14 0.21 9.26
N ILE A 2 -13.57 0.63 8.16
CA ILE A 2 -12.13 0.68 7.90
C ILE A 2 -11.75 2.14 7.63
N SER A 3 -10.57 2.57 8.04
CA SER A 3 -9.97 3.82 7.58
C SER A 3 -8.97 3.53 6.47
N VAL A 4 -9.14 4.15 5.30
CA VAL A 4 -8.24 4.01 4.15
C VAL A 4 -7.29 5.19 4.14
N ILE A 5 -6.00 4.93 4.00
CA ILE A 5 -4.94 5.94 3.88
C ILE A 5 -4.32 5.84 2.49
N ILE A 6 -4.35 6.95 1.76
CA ILE A 6 -3.81 7.05 0.40
C ILE A 6 -2.79 8.20 0.36
N PRO A 7 -1.49 7.92 0.34
CA PRO A 7 -0.49 8.94 0.02
C PRO A 7 -0.53 9.21 -1.49
N SER A 8 -0.50 10.47 -1.90
CA SER A 8 -0.48 10.83 -3.31
C SER A 8 0.55 11.92 -3.61
N TYR A 9 1.36 11.68 -4.63
CA TYR A 9 2.40 12.60 -5.10
C TYR A 9 2.36 12.73 -6.61
N ARG A 10 1.93 13.90 -7.12
CA ARG A 10 1.93 14.26 -8.55
C ARG A 10 1.27 13.21 -9.46
N ASN A 11 0.20 12.59 -9.00
CA ASN A 11 -0.48 11.50 -9.70
C ASN A 11 -2.02 11.64 -9.71
N PRO A 12 -2.57 12.81 -10.06
CA PRO A 12 -4.00 13.09 -9.91
C PRO A 12 -4.89 12.15 -10.72
N LYS A 13 -4.46 11.69 -11.90
CA LYS A 13 -5.26 10.78 -12.73
C LYS A 13 -5.44 9.40 -12.08
N CYS A 14 -4.38 8.84 -11.51
CA CYS A 14 -4.49 7.57 -10.79
C CYS A 14 -5.31 7.75 -9.52
N LEU A 15 -5.07 8.83 -8.79
CA LEU A 15 -5.81 9.16 -7.57
C LEU A 15 -7.33 9.24 -7.83
N ASP A 16 -7.75 9.85 -8.95
CA ASP A 16 -9.16 9.91 -9.35
C ASP A 16 -9.77 8.49 -9.49
N ILE A 17 -9.13 7.62 -10.26
CA ILE A 17 -9.56 6.23 -10.43
C ILE A 17 -9.58 5.47 -9.10
N CYS A 18 -8.56 5.66 -8.28
CA CYS A 18 -8.43 5.05 -6.97
C CYS A 18 -9.60 5.46 -6.06
N LEU A 19 -9.89 6.75 -5.94
CA LEU A 19 -10.98 7.28 -5.12
C LEU A 19 -12.34 6.86 -5.65
N LYS A 20 -12.57 6.97 -6.95
CA LYS A 20 -13.81 6.52 -7.57
C LYS A 20 -14.09 5.07 -7.25
N SER A 21 -13.13 4.18 -7.47
CA SER A 21 -13.30 2.75 -7.19
C SER A 21 -13.46 2.46 -5.69
N ALA A 22 -12.73 3.13 -4.82
CA ALA A 22 -12.86 2.98 -3.38
C ALA A 22 -14.26 3.33 -2.89
N LEU A 23 -14.82 4.44 -3.38
CA LEU A 23 -16.11 4.96 -2.98
C LEU A 23 -17.31 4.23 -3.62
N GLU A 24 -17.18 3.78 -4.87
CA GLU A 24 -18.27 3.07 -5.58
C GLU A 24 -18.35 1.59 -5.20
N ASN A 25 -17.23 0.98 -4.81
CA ASN A 25 -17.10 -0.45 -4.55
C ASN A 25 -17.14 -0.84 -3.07
N GLN A 26 -17.27 0.13 -2.17
CA GLN A 26 -17.46 -0.15 -0.75
C GLN A 26 -18.91 -0.51 -0.43
N THR A 27 -19.11 -1.34 0.60
CA THR A 27 -20.43 -1.69 1.13
C THR A 27 -20.86 -0.73 2.26
N TYR A 28 -19.91 -0.32 3.09
CA TYR A 28 -20.12 0.63 4.18
C TYR A 28 -19.52 1.98 3.84
N GLU A 29 -19.96 3.04 4.50
CA GLU A 29 -19.27 4.33 4.45
C GLU A 29 -17.98 4.24 5.28
N ASN A 30 -16.88 3.93 4.61
CA ASN A 30 -15.56 3.89 5.21
C ASN A 30 -14.93 5.29 5.25
N GLU A 31 -14.06 5.53 6.23
CA GLU A 31 -13.25 6.73 6.30
C GLU A 31 -12.13 6.66 5.25
N ILE A 32 -12.03 7.67 4.39
CA ILE A 32 -10.95 7.77 3.41
C ILE A 32 -10.15 9.05 3.68
N ILE A 33 -8.85 8.90 3.89
CA ILE A 33 -7.91 10.00 4.14
C ILE A 33 -6.87 9.98 3.02
N VAL A 34 -6.79 11.06 2.26
CA VAL A 34 -5.76 11.28 1.24
C VAL A 34 -4.76 12.30 1.75
N VAL A 35 -3.48 11.94 1.74
CA VAL A 35 -2.40 12.88 2.03
C VAL A 35 -1.75 13.29 0.72
N ILE A 36 -1.94 14.55 0.32
CA ILE A 36 -1.30 15.11 -0.88
C ILE A 36 0.09 15.61 -0.48
N ASP A 37 1.12 14.91 -0.91
CA ASP A 37 2.50 15.15 -0.50
C ASP A 37 3.19 16.21 -1.37
N GLY A 38 2.75 17.48 -1.25
CA GLY A 38 3.19 18.60 -2.07
C GLY A 38 2.48 18.68 -3.43
N PHE A 39 2.74 19.75 -4.18
CA PHE A 39 2.13 20.01 -5.50
C PHE A 39 0.59 19.95 -5.49
N VAL A 40 0.00 20.53 -4.45
CA VAL A 40 -1.44 20.47 -4.18
C VAL A 40 -2.28 20.97 -5.34
N GLU A 41 -1.81 22.01 -6.04
CA GLU A 41 -2.48 22.59 -7.20
C GLU A 41 -2.69 21.61 -8.36
N GLU A 42 -1.81 20.61 -8.52
CA GLU A 42 -1.98 19.56 -9.54
C GLU A 42 -3.19 18.66 -9.24
N SER A 43 -3.55 18.52 -7.95
CA SER A 43 -4.66 17.69 -7.48
C SER A 43 -5.88 18.49 -7.00
N GLN A 44 -5.91 19.83 -7.19
CA GLN A 44 -6.97 20.69 -6.67
C GLN A 44 -8.36 20.26 -7.17
N HIS A 45 -8.48 19.90 -8.44
CA HIS A 45 -9.74 19.42 -9.01
C HIS A 45 -10.27 18.14 -8.37
N ILE A 46 -9.38 17.23 -7.95
CA ILE A 46 -9.72 16.01 -7.20
C ILE A 46 -10.20 16.37 -5.79
N ILE A 47 -9.53 17.29 -5.14
CA ILE A 47 -9.94 17.78 -3.81
C ILE A 47 -11.35 18.38 -3.90
N ASP A 48 -11.59 19.23 -4.89
CA ASP A 48 -12.88 19.89 -5.07
C ASP A 48 -14.01 18.88 -5.35
N GLU A 49 -13.74 17.83 -6.11
CA GLU A 49 -14.73 16.81 -6.47
C GLU A 49 -15.09 15.89 -5.30
N TYR A 50 -14.09 15.45 -4.50
CA TYR A 50 -14.29 14.40 -3.50
C TYR A 50 -14.36 14.91 -2.05
N SER A 51 -14.16 16.20 -1.76
CA SER A 51 -14.06 16.74 -0.39
C SER A 51 -15.29 16.54 0.50
N ASN A 52 -16.45 16.23 -0.08
CA ASN A 52 -17.67 15.90 0.65
C ASN A 52 -17.70 14.46 1.19
N ARG A 53 -16.80 13.58 0.73
CA ARG A 53 -16.74 12.15 1.08
C ARG A 53 -15.34 11.69 1.52
N VAL A 54 -14.32 12.47 1.25
CA VAL A 54 -12.90 12.16 1.49
C VAL A 54 -12.25 13.29 2.28
N SER A 55 -11.47 12.94 3.28
CA SER A 55 -10.66 13.88 4.04
C SER A 55 -9.30 14.07 3.35
N PHE A 56 -9.02 15.28 2.89
CA PHE A 56 -7.74 15.62 2.29
C PHE A 56 -6.83 16.34 3.30
N ILE A 57 -5.57 15.91 3.34
CA ILE A 57 -4.51 16.56 4.12
C ILE A 57 -3.43 17.03 3.15
N PRO A 58 -3.50 18.27 2.66
CA PRO A 58 -2.49 18.82 1.77
C PRO A 58 -1.23 19.21 2.55
N LEU A 59 -0.07 18.78 2.09
CA LEU A 59 1.23 19.21 2.61
C LEU A 59 1.80 20.31 1.73
N GLU A 60 2.41 21.32 2.32
CA GLU A 60 2.97 22.48 1.60
C GLU A 60 4.11 22.09 0.65
N GLN A 61 4.84 21.01 0.98
CA GLN A 61 5.96 20.50 0.20
C GLN A 61 6.03 18.97 0.26
N ASN A 62 6.73 18.37 -0.70
CA ASN A 62 7.03 16.96 -0.67
C ASN A 62 7.86 16.61 0.57
N SER A 63 7.33 15.77 1.41
CA SER A 63 7.92 15.31 2.67
C SER A 63 8.27 13.82 2.65
N GLY A 64 7.91 13.12 1.58
CA GLY A 64 8.14 11.70 1.36
C GLY A 64 6.99 10.81 1.84
N MET A 65 6.86 9.66 1.18
CA MET A 65 5.78 8.70 1.38
C MET A 65 5.62 8.30 2.86
N GLN A 66 6.73 8.08 3.58
CA GLN A 66 6.74 7.69 4.98
C GLN A 66 6.08 8.75 5.87
N HIS A 67 6.39 10.00 5.61
CA HIS A 67 5.83 11.12 6.36
C HIS A 67 4.34 11.27 6.06
N ALA A 68 3.95 11.21 4.79
CA ALA A 68 2.55 11.25 4.37
C ALA A 68 1.73 10.10 5.00
N LEU A 69 2.26 8.87 5.02
CA LEU A 69 1.62 7.72 5.65
C LEU A 69 1.45 7.89 7.16
N ASN A 70 2.48 8.41 7.84
CA ASN A 70 2.41 8.65 9.29
C ASN A 70 1.37 9.72 9.63
N ILE A 71 1.29 10.79 8.85
CA ILE A 71 0.25 11.81 9.01
C ILE A 71 -1.14 11.20 8.80
N GLY A 72 -1.34 10.43 7.73
CA GLY A 72 -2.59 9.74 7.48
C GLY A 72 -2.97 8.83 8.66
N ALA A 73 -2.06 7.96 9.10
CA ALA A 73 -2.28 7.02 10.20
C ALA A 73 -2.59 7.70 11.54
N TYR A 74 -2.02 8.87 11.80
CA TYR A 74 -2.34 9.64 13.00
C TYR A 74 -3.80 10.11 12.99
N ASN A 75 -4.31 10.48 11.83
CA ASN A 75 -5.65 11.05 11.69
C ASN A 75 -6.79 10.03 11.54
N VAL A 76 -6.52 8.72 11.32
CA VAL A 76 -7.59 7.72 11.23
C VAL A 76 -8.33 7.54 12.54
N THR A 77 -9.63 7.28 12.46
CA THR A 77 -10.52 7.13 13.62
C THR A 77 -10.91 5.68 13.89
N ASN A 78 -10.88 4.80 12.88
CA ASN A 78 -11.24 3.39 13.04
C ASN A 78 -10.06 2.55 13.57
N GLU A 79 -10.40 1.40 14.15
CA GLU A 79 -9.42 0.43 14.66
C GLU A 79 -8.59 -0.19 13.53
N TRP A 80 -9.23 -0.51 12.41
CA TRP A 80 -8.59 -1.11 11.24
C TRP A 80 -8.30 -0.07 10.19
N MET A 81 -7.09 -0.08 9.68
CA MET A 81 -6.66 0.84 8.63
C MET A 81 -6.04 0.10 7.46
N LEU A 82 -6.50 0.44 6.26
CA LEU A 82 -5.98 -0.02 4.99
C LEU A 82 -5.05 1.05 4.41
N ILE A 83 -3.81 0.69 4.16
CA ILE A 83 -2.84 1.55 3.49
C ILE A 83 -2.74 1.09 2.04
N VAL A 84 -2.95 2.01 1.11
CA VAL A 84 -2.98 1.72 -0.32
C VAL A 84 -2.37 2.86 -1.12
N ASN A 85 -1.64 2.54 -2.20
CA ASN A 85 -1.10 3.56 -3.10
C ASN A 85 -2.20 4.15 -3.99
N ASP A 86 -1.99 5.37 -4.46
CA ASP A 86 -2.93 6.10 -5.33
C ASP A 86 -3.08 5.50 -6.75
N ASP A 87 -2.26 4.53 -7.14
CA ASP A 87 -2.31 3.83 -8.41
C ASP A 87 -2.97 2.43 -8.33
N ASN A 88 -3.81 2.23 -7.31
CA ASN A 88 -4.61 1.02 -7.14
C ASN A 88 -6.09 1.25 -7.47
N VAL A 89 -6.76 0.21 -7.97
CA VAL A 89 -8.21 0.17 -8.18
C VAL A 89 -8.82 -0.85 -7.24
N PHE A 90 -9.83 -0.42 -6.49
CA PHE A 90 -10.50 -1.24 -5.49
C PHE A 90 -11.51 -2.19 -6.14
N PRO A 91 -11.53 -3.49 -5.78
CA PRO A 91 -12.54 -4.42 -6.24
C PRO A 91 -13.87 -4.22 -5.52
N LYS A 92 -14.94 -4.77 -6.08
CA LYS A 92 -16.27 -4.72 -5.47
C LYS A 92 -16.31 -5.43 -4.12
N ASP A 93 -17.02 -4.81 -3.14
CA ASP A 93 -17.22 -5.32 -1.78
C ASP A 93 -15.91 -5.52 -0.99
N TRP A 94 -14.87 -4.73 -1.33
CA TRP A 94 -13.53 -4.86 -0.77
C TRP A 94 -13.51 -4.82 0.76
N ASP A 95 -14.32 -3.97 1.37
CA ASP A 95 -14.38 -3.75 2.80
C ASP A 95 -14.96 -4.97 3.55
N THR A 96 -16.10 -5.48 3.11
CA THR A 96 -16.75 -6.64 3.73
C THR A 96 -15.99 -7.95 3.49
N ILE A 97 -15.23 -8.05 2.40
CA ILE A 97 -14.37 -9.21 2.14
C ILE A 97 -13.18 -9.20 3.08
N LEU A 98 -12.51 -8.06 3.25
CA LEU A 98 -11.36 -7.93 4.15
C LEU A 98 -11.75 -8.13 5.63
N GLU A 99 -12.91 -7.63 6.06
CA GLU A 99 -13.38 -7.77 7.44
C GLU A 99 -13.48 -9.24 7.90
N LYS A 100 -13.75 -10.18 6.98
CA LYS A 100 -13.85 -11.62 7.30
C LYS A 100 -12.54 -12.23 7.80
N ASP A 101 -11.42 -11.62 7.48
CA ASP A 101 -10.08 -12.11 7.82
C ASP A 101 -9.46 -11.38 9.02
N PHE A 102 -10.16 -10.42 9.63
CA PHE A 102 -9.65 -9.64 10.75
C PHE A 102 -9.32 -10.50 11.96
N GLN A 103 -8.08 -10.46 12.38
CA GLN A 103 -7.56 -11.15 13.56
C GLN A 103 -6.54 -10.27 14.27
N ASP A 104 -6.47 -10.38 15.58
CA ASP A 104 -5.48 -9.65 16.35
C ASP A 104 -4.06 -10.01 15.91
N LYS A 105 -3.20 -8.99 15.74
CA LYS A 105 -1.82 -9.11 15.23
C LYS A 105 -1.70 -9.70 13.82
N LEU A 106 -2.75 -9.70 13.02
CA LEU A 106 -2.67 -10.11 11.62
C LEU A 106 -2.64 -8.89 10.71
N VAL A 107 -1.60 -8.81 9.89
CA VAL A 107 -1.48 -7.89 8.76
C VAL A 107 -1.91 -8.65 7.51
N ILE A 108 -2.89 -8.12 6.78
CA ILE A 108 -3.46 -8.77 5.61
C ILE A 108 -3.13 -7.93 4.38
N THR A 109 -2.49 -8.54 3.41
CA THR A 109 -2.28 -7.97 2.08
C THR A 109 -3.34 -8.50 1.13
N PRO A 110 -4.19 -7.66 0.52
CA PRO A 110 -5.01 -8.06 -0.61
C PRO A 110 -4.14 -8.52 -1.78
N ASN A 111 -4.61 -9.51 -2.53
CA ASN A 111 -3.92 -9.89 -3.75
C ASN A 111 -4.00 -8.79 -4.81
N GLN A 112 -3.13 -8.84 -5.82
CA GLN A 112 -3.06 -7.85 -6.90
C GLN A 112 -3.17 -8.49 -8.27
N ILE A 113 -3.75 -7.72 -9.20
CA ILE A 113 -3.71 -7.93 -10.64
C ILE A 113 -2.85 -6.83 -11.26
N GLU A 114 -1.91 -7.21 -12.12
CA GLU A 114 -1.08 -6.28 -12.90
C GLU A 114 -1.08 -6.66 -14.38
N ARG A 115 -0.77 -5.70 -15.26
CA ARG A 115 -0.69 -5.92 -16.73
C ARG A 115 0.44 -6.85 -17.14
N THR A 116 1.50 -6.86 -16.36
CA THR A 116 2.72 -7.63 -16.62
C THR A 116 3.02 -8.56 -15.46
N PRO A 117 3.58 -9.74 -15.71
CA PRO A 117 4.00 -10.61 -14.62
C PRO A 117 5.00 -9.91 -13.70
N SER A 118 4.74 -9.99 -12.40
CA SER A 118 5.66 -9.52 -11.37
C SER A 118 5.73 -10.52 -10.23
N ILE A 119 6.72 -10.35 -9.35
CA ILE A 119 6.82 -11.16 -8.14
C ILE A 119 5.79 -10.75 -7.07
N PHE A 120 5.07 -9.65 -7.31
CA PHE A 120 4.11 -9.07 -6.36
C PHE A 120 2.67 -9.48 -6.63
N ASN A 121 2.36 -10.02 -7.82
CA ASN A 121 1.01 -10.42 -8.19
C ASN A 121 0.93 -11.91 -8.53
N PHE A 122 -0.23 -12.51 -8.24
CA PHE A 122 -0.56 -13.87 -8.66
C PHE A 122 -1.37 -13.92 -9.96
N VAL A 123 -1.97 -12.79 -10.35
CA VAL A 123 -2.85 -12.70 -11.52
C VAL A 123 -2.30 -11.63 -12.47
N THR A 124 -2.16 -12.01 -13.73
CA THR A 124 -1.74 -11.09 -14.80
C THR A 124 -2.89 -10.92 -15.78
N LEU A 125 -3.52 -9.76 -15.76
CA LEU A 125 -4.61 -9.37 -16.65
C LEU A 125 -4.45 -7.90 -17.03
N ASN A 126 -4.91 -7.57 -18.24
CA ASN A 126 -4.84 -6.20 -18.74
C ASN A 126 -6.26 -5.61 -18.90
N PHE A 127 -6.51 -4.56 -18.15
CA PHE A 127 -7.76 -3.78 -18.17
C PHE A 127 -7.56 -2.34 -18.69
N GLY A 128 -6.45 -2.08 -19.37
CA GLY A 128 -6.08 -0.76 -19.87
C GLY A 128 -5.05 -0.05 -18.99
N GLY A 129 -4.70 1.15 -19.42
CA GLY A 129 -3.91 2.12 -18.66
C GLY A 129 -4.78 3.10 -17.89
N VAL A 130 -4.18 4.16 -17.36
CA VAL A 130 -4.90 5.19 -16.59
C VAL A 130 -5.92 5.94 -17.46
N ASP A 131 -5.62 6.16 -18.74
CA ASP A 131 -6.50 6.93 -19.64
C ASP A 131 -7.61 6.09 -20.29
N ASP A 132 -7.52 4.76 -20.25
CA ASP A 132 -8.43 3.83 -20.94
C ASP A 132 -8.82 2.62 -20.09
N PHE A 133 -8.84 2.77 -18.75
CA PHE A 133 -9.15 1.68 -17.83
C PHE A 133 -10.61 1.20 -17.98
N ASP A 134 -10.78 -0.10 -18.25
CA ASP A 134 -12.09 -0.73 -18.41
C ASP A 134 -12.61 -1.27 -17.06
N PHE A 135 -13.35 -0.42 -16.34
CA PHE A 135 -13.95 -0.77 -15.05
C PHE A 135 -14.92 -1.96 -15.13
N ASN A 136 -15.68 -2.07 -16.19
CA ASN A 136 -16.69 -3.14 -16.32
C ASN A 136 -15.98 -4.49 -16.47
N LYS A 137 -15.02 -4.55 -17.38
CA LYS A 137 -14.21 -5.75 -17.58
C LYS A 137 -13.44 -6.13 -16.33
N TYR A 138 -12.84 -5.15 -15.62
CA TYR A 138 -12.16 -5.40 -14.36
C TYR A 138 -13.11 -6.01 -13.33
N THR A 139 -14.29 -5.43 -13.11
CA THR A 139 -15.26 -5.88 -12.12
C THR A 139 -15.74 -7.30 -12.39
N GLU A 140 -15.97 -7.65 -13.66
CA GLU A 140 -16.41 -8.99 -14.05
C GLU A 140 -15.29 -10.04 -13.92
N GLU A 141 -14.10 -9.76 -14.46
CA GLU A 141 -13.00 -10.72 -14.48
C GLU A 141 -12.32 -10.87 -13.13
N GLU A 142 -12.22 -9.81 -12.33
CA GLU A 142 -11.63 -9.85 -11.00
C GLU A 142 -12.31 -10.90 -10.11
N GLN A 143 -13.65 -10.95 -10.13
CA GLN A 143 -14.43 -11.90 -9.33
C GLN A 143 -14.15 -13.37 -9.71
N ASN A 144 -13.87 -13.64 -10.98
CA ASN A 144 -13.53 -14.99 -11.46
C ASN A 144 -12.15 -15.46 -10.97
N HIS A 145 -11.31 -14.55 -10.50
CA HIS A 145 -9.97 -14.84 -9.97
C HIS A 145 -9.89 -14.79 -8.44
N ARG A 146 -11.03 -14.72 -7.74
CA ARG A 146 -11.09 -14.81 -6.28
C ARG A 146 -10.96 -16.26 -5.83
N GLU A 147 -10.16 -16.46 -4.81
CA GLU A 147 -10.01 -17.75 -4.13
C GLU A 147 -10.24 -17.58 -2.63
N ASP A 148 -11.06 -18.41 -2.01
CA ASP A 148 -11.29 -18.37 -0.56
C ASP A 148 -10.10 -18.95 0.20
N SER A 149 -8.97 -18.26 0.15
CA SER A 149 -7.73 -18.70 0.76
C SER A 149 -6.89 -17.54 1.29
N LEU A 150 -6.10 -17.83 2.33
CA LEU A 150 -5.02 -17.01 2.86
C LEU A 150 -3.70 -17.75 2.67
N THR A 151 -2.68 -17.05 2.22
CA THR A 151 -1.31 -17.57 2.11
C THR A 151 -0.41 -16.94 3.18
N ASN A 152 0.73 -17.55 3.52
CA ASN A 152 1.65 -17.09 4.55
C ASN A 152 2.73 -16.13 3.98
N ASP A 153 2.31 -15.27 3.07
CA ASP A 153 3.10 -14.18 2.51
C ASP A 153 2.25 -12.89 2.56
N GLY A 154 2.80 -11.75 2.26
CA GLY A 154 1.97 -10.55 2.19
C GLY A 154 2.62 -9.27 2.66
N GLU A 155 3.88 -9.22 2.92
CA GLU A 155 4.62 -8.05 3.37
C GLU A 155 4.82 -7.04 2.23
N ILE A 156 3.73 -6.59 1.61
CA ILE A 156 3.71 -5.60 0.53
C ILE A 156 2.48 -4.68 0.62
N PHE A 157 2.49 -3.58 -0.12
CA PHE A 157 1.31 -2.76 -0.39
C PHE A 157 0.37 -3.40 -1.43
N PRO A 158 -0.96 -3.18 -1.31
CA PRO A 158 -1.64 -2.59 -0.17
C PRO A 158 -1.69 -3.55 1.03
N PHE A 159 -1.90 -3.03 2.24
CA PHE A 159 -2.09 -3.87 3.40
C PHE A 159 -3.05 -3.25 4.43
N ILE A 160 -3.76 -4.11 5.17
CA ILE A 160 -4.66 -3.70 6.25
C ILE A 160 -4.19 -4.26 7.58
N MET A 161 -4.28 -3.45 8.63
CA MET A 161 -3.86 -3.81 9.97
C MET A 161 -4.58 -3.00 11.05
N GLN A 162 -4.45 -3.41 12.31
CA GLN A 162 -4.93 -2.61 13.43
C GLN A 162 -4.01 -1.41 13.69
N LYS A 163 -4.61 -0.21 13.80
CA LYS A 163 -3.92 1.06 14.11
C LYS A 163 -2.98 0.95 15.32
N LYS A 164 -3.42 0.25 16.37
CA LYS A 164 -2.62 0.12 17.62
C LYS A 164 -1.21 -0.44 17.39
N TYR A 165 -1.03 -1.38 16.44
CA TYR A 165 0.27 -1.95 16.15
C TYR A 165 1.13 -1.05 15.26
N TYR A 166 0.50 -0.31 14.34
CA TYR A 166 1.19 0.74 13.60
C TYR A 166 1.81 1.78 14.55
N MET A 167 0.99 2.26 15.50
CA MET A 167 1.44 3.24 16.49
C MET A 167 2.50 2.66 17.44
N ALA A 168 2.37 1.37 17.83
CA ALA A 168 3.31 0.70 18.73
C ALA A 168 4.74 0.60 18.16
N VAL A 169 4.87 0.51 16.84
CA VAL A 169 6.20 0.48 16.17
C VAL A 169 6.67 1.86 15.71
N GLY A 170 5.90 2.92 15.98
CA GLY A 170 6.22 4.30 15.62
C GLY A 170 6.02 4.62 14.15
N GLY A 171 5.18 3.85 13.43
CA GLY A 171 4.91 4.05 12.01
C GLY A 171 6.09 3.76 11.10
N PHE A 172 6.06 4.33 9.89
CA PHE A 172 7.19 4.30 8.96
C PHE A 172 8.34 5.18 9.45
N ASP A 173 9.57 4.71 9.28
CA ASP A 173 10.74 5.49 9.67
C ASP A 173 11.09 6.53 8.60
N THR A 174 11.11 7.79 8.98
CA THR A 174 11.39 8.92 8.08
C THR A 174 12.89 9.11 7.80
N ILE A 175 13.76 8.24 8.33
CA ILE A 175 15.18 8.22 7.96
C ILE A 175 15.38 7.82 6.48
N TYR A 176 14.41 7.09 5.90
CA TYR A 176 14.46 6.69 4.49
C TYR A 176 14.03 7.85 3.60
N ASP A 177 14.91 8.30 2.73
CA ASP A 177 14.61 9.27 1.67
C ASP A 177 14.20 8.57 0.36
N SER A 178 13.34 7.56 0.48
CA SER A 178 12.90 6.74 -0.64
C SER A 178 11.58 6.06 -0.35
N PRO A 179 10.67 5.91 -1.33
CA PRO A 179 9.50 5.07 -1.18
C PRO A 179 9.83 3.56 -1.19
N PHE A 180 11.07 3.20 -1.49
CA PHE A 180 11.56 1.82 -1.49
C PHE A 180 12.23 1.47 -0.17
N ILE A 181 12.23 0.18 0.19
CA ILE A 181 12.90 -0.36 1.38
C ILE A 181 12.26 0.03 2.72
N CYS A 182 11.63 1.19 2.81
CA CYS A 182 10.97 1.64 4.04
C CYS A 182 9.84 0.72 4.50
N ASP A 183 9.16 0.04 3.58
CA ASP A 183 8.17 -0.99 3.83
C ASP A 183 8.80 -2.22 4.51
N TRP A 184 10.00 -2.60 4.13
CA TRP A 184 10.73 -3.70 4.73
C TRP A 184 11.12 -3.41 6.18
N ASP A 185 11.58 -2.19 6.44
CA ASP A 185 11.84 -1.72 7.80
C ASP A 185 10.56 -1.77 8.66
N PHE A 186 9.45 -1.30 8.09
CA PHE A 186 8.17 -1.26 8.78
C PHE A 186 7.66 -2.66 9.12
N PHE A 187 7.66 -3.58 8.17
CA PHE A 187 7.23 -4.96 8.39
C PHE A 187 8.13 -5.71 9.35
N LEU A 188 9.45 -5.47 9.31
CA LEU A 188 10.40 -6.02 10.28
C LEU A 188 10.05 -5.58 11.71
N LYS A 189 9.73 -4.30 11.93
CA LYS A 189 9.31 -3.81 13.23
C LYS A 189 8.02 -4.47 13.72
N LEU A 190 7.05 -4.66 12.83
CA LEU A 190 5.79 -5.34 13.16
C LEU A 190 6.01 -6.80 13.56
N GLU A 191 6.86 -7.52 12.85
CA GLU A 191 7.19 -8.90 13.20
C GLU A 191 7.89 -8.99 14.56
N MET A 192 8.76 -8.05 14.88
CA MET A 192 9.44 -8.01 16.20
C MET A 192 8.47 -7.90 17.37
N ILE A 193 7.29 -7.31 17.19
CA ILE A 193 6.23 -7.26 18.20
C ILE A 193 5.22 -8.41 18.09
N GLY A 194 5.49 -9.37 17.20
CA GLY A 194 4.73 -10.61 17.05
C GLY A 194 3.52 -10.49 16.11
N CYS A 195 3.49 -9.52 15.21
CA CYS A 195 2.53 -9.51 14.11
C CYS A 195 2.83 -10.63 13.11
N ARG A 196 1.77 -11.16 12.51
CA ARG A 196 1.82 -12.18 11.46
C ARG A 196 1.34 -11.56 10.15
N PHE A 197 1.74 -12.14 9.04
CA PHE A 197 1.40 -11.65 7.71
C PHE A 197 0.67 -12.73 6.92
N SER A 198 -0.34 -12.33 6.18
CA SER A 198 -1.05 -13.19 5.24
C SER A 198 -1.50 -12.40 4.03
N ARG A 199 -1.48 -13.05 2.87
CA ARG A 199 -2.10 -12.49 1.67
C ARG A 199 -3.47 -13.09 1.47
N SER A 200 -4.48 -12.23 1.31
CA SER A 200 -5.84 -12.66 0.99
C SER A 200 -6.00 -12.77 -0.52
N ARG A 201 -6.37 -13.97 -0.98
CA ARG A 201 -6.71 -14.24 -2.39
C ARG A 201 -8.22 -14.09 -2.66
N LYS A 202 -8.98 -13.65 -1.65
CA LYS A 202 -10.43 -13.45 -1.72
C LYS A 202 -10.86 -12.25 -2.54
N LEU A 203 -9.91 -11.35 -2.83
CA LEU A 203 -10.11 -10.16 -3.66
C LEU A 203 -8.78 -9.76 -4.29
N ASN A 204 -8.87 -9.05 -5.42
CA ASN A 204 -7.69 -8.62 -6.16
C ASN A 204 -7.79 -7.13 -6.50
N PHE A 205 -6.91 -6.32 -5.91
CA PHE A 205 -6.75 -4.93 -6.33
C PHE A 205 -6.04 -4.86 -7.68
N TYR A 206 -6.48 -3.99 -8.58
CA TYR A 206 -5.67 -3.74 -9.77
C TYR A 206 -4.61 -2.69 -9.46
N HIS A 207 -3.39 -2.91 -9.95
CA HIS A 207 -2.26 -2.01 -9.75
C HIS A 207 -1.69 -1.58 -11.09
N PHE A 208 -1.62 -0.26 -11.33
CA PHE A 208 -1.10 0.30 -12.59
C PHE A 208 0.41 0.16 -12.75
N GLY A 209 1.14 -0.16 -11.68
CA GLY A 209 2.55 -0.49 -11.73
C GLY A 209 3.50 0.67 -11.50
N SER A 210 3.48 1.25 -10.30
CA SER A 210 4.47 2.25 -9.86
C SER A 210 4.57 3.46 -10.80
N MET A 211 3.43 4.06 -11.13
CA MET A 211 3.33 5.14 -12.11
C MET A 211 4.19 6.36 -11.76
N SER A 212 4.21 6.74 -10.47
CA SER A 212 4.97 7.90 -10.00
C SER A 212 6.48 7.64 -9.91
N THR A 213 6.89 6.43 -9.51
CA THR A 213 8.28 6.14 -9.16
C THR A 213 9.10 5.56 -10.30
N LYS A 214 8.51 4.71 -11.14
CA LYS A 214 9.25 4.02 -12.22
C LYS A 214 9.04 4.62 -13.60
N ASN A 215 7.90 5.28 -13.82
CA ASN A 215 7.50 5.79 -15.13
C ASN A 215 7.35 7.32 -15.15
N GLY A 216 7.53 7.99 -14.01
CA GLY A 216 7.44 9.43 -13.90
C GLY A 216 8.71 10.18 -14.31
N SER A 217 8.63 11.50 -14.37
CA SER A 217 9.75 12.39 -14.70
C SER A 217 10.92 12.32 -13.70
N GLU A 218 10.72 11.72 -12.54
CA GLU A 218 11.71 11.60 -11.46
C GLU A 218 12.24 10.17 -11.28
N ALA A 219 12.01 9.27 -12.26
CA ALA A 219 12.40 7.86 -12.15
C ALA A 219 13.88 7.63 -11.82
N ASP A 220 14.78 8.44 -12.38
CA ASP A 220 16.23 8.35 -12.09
C ASP A 220 16.53 8.75 -10.64
N ARG A 221 15.89 9.78 -10.11
CA ARG A 221 15.99 10.19 -8.69
C ARG A 221 15.55 9.07 -7.76
N PHE A 222 14.43 8.42 -8.06
CA PHE A 222 13.92 7.30 -7.26
C PHE A 222 14.86 6.09 -7.30
N LYS A 223 15.48 5.82 -8.43
CA LYS A 223 16.46 4.73 -8.55
C LYS A 223 17.71 5.00 -7.70
N GLU A 224 18.21 6.24 -7.67
CA GLU A 224 19.32 6.63 -6.80
C GLU A 224 18.93 6.53 -5.32
N SER A 225 17.73 7.00 -4.97
CA SER A 225 17.22 6.93 -3.60
C SER A 225 17.02 5.48 -3.12
N GLU A 226 16.68 4.53 -4.00
CA GLU A 226 16.61 3.11 -3.64
C GLU A 226 17.97 2.55 -3.18
N ILE A 227 19.05 2.93 -3.86
CA ILE A 227 20.42 2.53 -3.46
C ILE A 227 20.75 3.06 -2.06
N ASN A 228 20.44 4.33 -1.81
CA ASN A 228 20.66 4.96 -0.52
C ASN A 228 19.82 4.31 0.59
N ALA A 229 18.59 3.93 0.27
CA ALA A 229 17.70 3.26 1.22
C ALA A 229 18.22 1.86 1.63
N VAL A 230 18.82 1.11 0.71
CA VAL A 230 19.49 -0.17 1.02
C VAL A 230 20.63 0.03 2.02
N GLU A 231 21.48 1.03 1.82
CA GLU A 231 22.58 1.32 2.75
C GLU A 231 22.04 1.84 4.11
N THR A 232 20.98 2.64 4.12
CA THR A 232 20.30 3.08 5.34
C THR A 232 19.74 1.90 6.13
N PHE A 233 19.09 0.95 5.45
CA PHE A 233 18.58 -0.26 6.08
C PHE A 233 19.71 -1.09 6.70
N LYS A 234 20.78 -1.29 5.95
CA LYS A 234 21.97 -2.01 6.42
C LYS A 234 22.63 -1.33 7.63
N TYR A 235 22.72 0.00 7.60
CA TYR A 235 23.23 0.78 8.73
C TYR A 235 22.35 0.59 9.98
N LYS A 236 21.04 0.65 9.82
CA LYS A 236 20.06 0.53 10.92
C LYS A 236 20.01 -0.88 11.53
N TRP A 237 20.02 -1.90 10.68
CA TRP A 237 19.74 -3.28 11.08
C TRP A 237 20.97 -4.20 11.12
N GLY A 238 22.10 -3.81 10.57
CA GLY A 238 23.33 -4.59 10.52
C GLY A 238 23.37 -5.68 9.43
N PHE A 239 22.32 -5.78 8.59
CA PHE A 239 22.27 -6.72 7.48
C PHE A 239 21.57 -6.09 6.26
N GLN A 240 21.78 -6.67 5.07
CA GLN A 240 21.18 -6.15 3.84
C GLN A 240 19.75 -6.65 3.65
N PRO A 241 18.85 -5.81 3.12
CA PRO A 241 17.59 -6.27 2.63
C PRO A 241 17.80 -7.19 1.41
N PHE A 242 17.03 -8.27 1.31
CA PHE A 242 17.06 -9.17 0.16
C PHE A 242 15.68 -9.76 -0.12
N ARG A 243 15.45 -10.17 -1.34
CA ARG A 243 14.23 -10.86 -1.76
C ARG A 243 14.47 -12.34 -1.87
N THR A 244 13.51 -13.14 -1.43
CA THR A 244 13.50 -14.58 -1.71
C THR A 244 12.87 -14.86 -3.06
N LYS A 245 13.09 -16.05 -3.60
CA LYS A 245 12.43 -16.48 -4.85
C LYS A 245 10.92 -16.69 -4.69
N GLU A 246 10.47 -16.93 -3.47
CA GLU A 246 9.11 -17.35 -3.15
C GLU A 246 8.23 -16.17 -2.74
N ASN A 247 8.83 -15.12 -2.20
CA ASN A 247 8.12 -13.96 -1.65
C ASN A 247 8.62 -12.67 -2.25
N SER A 248 7.73 -11.72 -2.38
CA SER A 248 8.05 -10.36 -2.76
C SER A 248 9.00 -9.69 -1.78
N HIS A 249 8.82 -9.98 -0.50
CA HIS A 249 9.70 -9.62 0.61
C HIS A 249 10.20 -10.88 1.28
N TYR A 250 11.28 -10.77 2.02
CA TYR A 250 11.83 -11.93 2.68
C TYR A 250 11.03 -12.27 3.93
N PRO A 251 11.16 -13.54 4.37
CA PRO A 251 10.65 -13.94 5.66
C PRO A 251 11.50 -13.26 6.75
N VAL A 252 11.01 -12.11 7.19
CA VAL A 252 11.65 -11.28 8.21
C VAL A 252 11.94 -12.09 9.48
N GLY A 253 11.07 -13.02 9.84
CA GLY A 253 11.28 -13.91 10.97
C GLY A 253 12.50 -14.82 10.87
N ASN A 254 12.88 -15.21 9.66
CA ASN A 254 14.10 -16.00 9.47
C ASN A 254 15.34 -15.13 9.62
N LEU A 255 15.28 -13.86 9.24
CA LEU A 255 16.37 -12.91 9.46
C LEU A 255 16.57 -12.61 10.94
N ILE A 256 15.49 -12.34 11.68
CA ILE A 256 15.56 -12.10 13.12
C ILE A 256 16.08 -13.32 13.86
N LYS A 257 15.67 -14.52 13.46
CA LYS A 257 16.21 -15.78 14.05
C LYS A 257 17.71 -15.91 13.81
N GLY A 258 18.19 -15.64 12.59
CA GLY A 258 19.63 -15.64 12.28
C GLY A 258 20.41 -14.66 13.14
N ILE A 259 19.92 -13.44 13.30
CA ILE A 259 20.58 -12.41 14.13
C ILE A 259 20.61 -12.78 15.62
N ARG A 260 19.62 -13.48 16.13
CA ARG A 260 19.53 -13.86 17.55
C ARG A 260 20.45 -15.03 17.96
N TYR A 261 20.92 -15.79 17.00
CA TYR A 261 21.68 -17.03 17.25
C TYR A 261 23.12 -16.96 16.77
N GLU A 262 23.55 -15.84 16.18
CA GLU A 262 24.95 -15.52 15.92
C GLU A 262 25.50 -14.56 16.99
#